data_a5a2b6baaae9ae4f3520f0d1b241715a
#
_entry.id   a5a2b6baaae9ae4f3520f0d1b241715a
#
_cell.length_a   1.000
_cell.length_b   1.000
_cell.length_c   1.000
_cell.angle_alpha   90.00
_cell.angle_beta   90.00
_cell.angle_gamma   90.00
#
_symmetry.space_group_name_H-M   'P 1'
#
loop_
_entity.id
_entity.type
_entity.pdbx_description
1 polymer ?
#
loop_
_entity_poly.entity_id
_entity_poly.type
_entity_poly.pdbx_seq_one_letter_code
_entity_poly.pdbx_strand_id
1 'polypeptide(L)'
;MTVELVQQALKNAIYNEGLNTTLILHSDQGSQYTADAYKQLCKSMKVLNLSYSKGCPYDNAPMESFNSIIKKELINHMVYRDFNEARYSIFEFMEHWYNRTRIHSSIGNKSPIEFEQELLYLVGLT
;
A
#
# COMPACT_ATOMS: atom_id res chain seq x y z
N MET A 1 4.76 3.01 16.50
CA MET A 1 5.20 2.31 15.27
C MET A 1 6.72 2.43 15.19
N THR A 2 7.44 1.33 15.03
CA THR A 2 8.90 1.30 15.01
C THR A 2 9.45 1.30 13.57
N VAL A 3 10.74 1.64 13.40
CA VAL A 3 11.42 1.61 12.09
C VAL A 3 11.46 0.17 11.55
N GLU A 4 11.70 -0.81 12.41
CA GLU A 4 11.76 -2.22 12.06
C GLU A 4 10.43 -2.72 11.46
N LEU A 5 9.30 -2.27 12.00
CA LEU A 5 7.98 -2.64 11.50
C LEU A 5 7.77 -2.19 10.04
N VAL A 6 8.11 -0.94 9.74
CA VAL A 6 7.95 -0.40 8.37
C VAL A 6 8.97 -1.00 7.40
N GLN A 7 10.18 -1.32 7.87
CA GLN A 7 11.17 -2.06 7.07
C GLN A 7 10.68 -3.47 6.72
N GLN A 8 10.11 -4.18 7.68
CA GLN A 8 9.58 -5.53 7.44
C GLN A 8 8.38 -5.51 6.49
N ALA A 9 7.48 -4.52 6.65
CA ALA A 9 6.34 -4.34 5.74
C ALA A 9 6.80 -4.10 4.29
N LEU A 10 7.81 -3.24 4.08
CA LEU A 10 8.36 -2.99 2.75
C LEU A 10 9.00 -4.26 2.14
N LYS A 11 9.80 -4.99 2.93
CA LYS A 11 10.41 -6.24 2.47
C LYS A 11 9.37 -7.28 2.07
N ASN A 12 8.33 -7.45 2.87
CA ASN A 12 7.24 -8.38 2.58
C ASN A 12 6.49 -7.99 1.30
N ALA A 13 6.19 -6.70 1.11
CA ALA A 13 5.51 -6.22 -0.09
C ALA A 13 6.33 -6.51 -1.35
N ILE A 14 7.62 -6.18 -1.36
CA ILE A 14 8.51 -6.42 -2.51
C ILE A 14 8.64 -7.92 -2.80
N TYR A 15 8.76 -8.75 -1.75
CA TYR A 15 8.87 -10.20 -1.90
C TYR A 15 7.59 -10.81 -2.49
N ASN A 16 6.43 -10.41 -1.99
CA ASN A 16 5.15 -10.96 -2.43
C ASN A 16 4.79 -10.57 -3.87
N GLU A 17 5.12 -9.35 -4.26
CA GLU A 17 4.85 -8.85 -5.61
C GLU A 17 5.88 -9.30 -6.65
N GLY A 18 7.01 -9.87 -6.22
CA GLY A 18 8.06 -10.35 -7.13
C GLY A 18 8.66 -9.25 -8.01
N LEU A 19 8.70 -8.01 -7.52
CA LEU A 19 9.05 -6.84 -8.30
C LEU A 19 10.53 -6.82 -8.68
N ASN A 20 10.82 -6.81 -9.97
CA ASN A 20 12.16 -6.68 -10.55
C ASN A 20 12.44 -5.27 -11.10
N THR A 21 11.52 -4.33 -10.91
CA THR A 21 11.59 -2.96 -11.44
C THR A 21 11.76 -1.95 -10.31
N THR A 22 12.11 -0.72 -10.66
CA THR A 22 12.13 0.38 -9.68
C THR A 22 10.72 0.67 -9.19
N LEU A 23 10.51 0.50 -7.89
CA LEU A 23 9.24 0.77 -7.23
C LEU A 23 9.19 2.21 -6.75
N ILE A 24 8.06 2.88 -6.95
CA ILE A 24 7.77 4.18 -6.33
C ILE A 24 6.97 3.93 -5.06
N LEU A 25 7.52 4.39 -3.94
CA LEU A 25 6.90 4.30 -2.63
C LEU A 25 6.46 5.68 -2.15
N HIS A 26 5.22 5.78 -1.74
CA HIS A 26 4.68 6.98 -1.11
C HIS A 26 4.58 6.77 0.40
N SER A 27 5.11 7.70 1.18
CA SER A 27 4.95 7.71 2.64
C SER A 27 4.74 9.14 3.15
N ASP A 28 4.18 9.28 4.33
CA ASP A 28 4.22 10.55 5.04
C ASP A 28 5.63 10.82 5.60
N GLN A 29 5.80 11.94 6.29
CA GLN A 29 7.06 12.30 6.94
C GLN A 29 7.16 11.78 8.39
N GLY A 30 6.47 10.69 8.71
CA GLY A 30 6.62 10.04 10.00
C GLY A 30 8.09 9.71 10.29
N SER A 31 8.51 9.82 11.55
CA SER A 31 9.90 9.63 11.96
C SER A 31 10.47 8.27 11.54
N GLN A 32 9.63 7.24 11.45
CA GLN A 32 10.01 5.90 11.00
C GLN A 32 10.38 5.84 9.51
N TYR A 33 9.74 6.66 8.66
CA TYR A 33 10.00 6.72 7.21
C TYR A 33 11.17 7.66 6.86
N THR A 34 11.45 8.63 7.74
CA THR A 34 12.58 9.56 7.56
C THR A 34 13.88 9.07 8.21
N ALA A 35 13.82 7.96 8.96
CA ALA A 35 14.99 7.35 9.59
C ALA A 35 16.03 6.89 8.54
N ASP A 36 17.31 7.11 8.83
CA ASP A 36 18.39 6.76 7.89
C ASP A 36 18.42 5.26 7.56
N ALA A 37 18.14 4.41 8.54
CA ALA A 37 18.06 2.97 8.32
C ALA A 37 16.98 2.60 7.29
N TYR A 38 15.84 3.30 7.29
CA TYR A 38 14.77 3.08 6.30
C TYR A 38 15.17 3.59 4.91
N LYS A 39 15.78 4.77 4.84
CA LYS A 39 16.30 5.34 3.58
C LYS A 39 17.35 4.44 2.93
N GLN A 40 18.27 3.89 3.73
CA GLN A 40 19.28 2.94 3.26
C GLN A 40 18.64 1.65 2.71
N LEU A 41 17.60 1.12 3.38
CA LEU A 41 16.87 -0.03 2.89
C LEU A 41 16.20 0.27 1.54
N CYS A 42 15.48 1.38 1.42
CA CYS A 42 14.86 1.79 0.15
C CYS A 42 15.90 1.86 -0.98
N LYS A 43 17.04 2.46 -0.73
CA LYS A 43 18.14 2.56 -1.71
C LYS A 43 18.68 1.19 -2.11
N SER A 44 18.89 0.28 -1.15
CA SER A 44 19.39 -1.08 -1.42
C SER A 44 18.43 -1.92 -2.23
N MET A 45 17.13 -1.68 -2.07
CA MET A 45 16.05 -2.40 -2.75
C MET A 45 15.58 -1.70 -4.04
N LYS A 46 16.28 -0.66 -4.50
CA LYS A 46 15.92 0.17 -5.67
C LYS A 46 14.52 0.77 -5.59
N VAL A 47 14.10 1.13 -4.38
CA VAL A 47 12.83 1.79 -4.14
C VAL A 47 13.05 3.29 -4.14
N LEU A 48 12.31 4.00 -4.99
CA LEU A 48 12.25 5.45 -4.98
C LEU A 48 11.20 5.88 -3.94
N ASN A 49 11.65 6.30 -2.77
CA ASN A 49 10.77 6.83 -1.74
C ASN A 49 10.46 8.30 -2.04
N LEU A 50 9.22 8.58 -2.37
CA LEU A 50 8.69 9.93 -2.48
C LEU A 50 8.06 10.30 -1.15
N SER A 51 8.88 10.93 -0.30
CA SER A 51 8.43 11.51 0.96
C SER A 51 7.98 12.94 0.69
N TYR A 52 6.71 13.24 0.91
CA TYR A 52 6.13 14.53 0.60
C TYR A 52 6.51 15.59 1.63
N SER A 53 6.71 16.82 1.17
CA SER A 53 7.09 17.94 2.03
C SER A 53 5.92 18.31 2.96
N LYS A 54 6.28 18.68 4.19
CA LYS A 54 5.37 19.21 5.19
C LYS A 54 4.58 20.39 4.59
N GLY A 55 3.29 20.21 4.32
CA GLY A 55 2.41 21.28 3.84
C GLY A 55 1.66 21.03 2.54
N CYS A 56 1.83 19.88 1.88
CA CYS A 56 1.00 19.52 0.73
C CYS A 56 0.08 18.31 1.06
N PRO A 57 -1.12 18.56 1.60
CA PRO A 57 -2.03 17.49 2.00
C PRO A 57 -2.51 16.62 0.83
N TYR A 58 -2.47 17.14 -0.39
CA TYR A 58 -2.90 16.41 -1.59
C TYR A 58 -1.99 15.23 -1.94
N ASP A 59 -0.73 15.27 -1.54
CA ASP A 59 0.25 14.24 -1.88
C ASP A 59 -0.01 12.92 -1.13
N ASN A 60 -0.69 12.96 0.02
CA ASN A 60 -1.03 11.77 0.80
C ASN A 60 -2.49 11.32 0.61
N ALA A 61 -3.25 11.99 -0.24
CA ALA A 61 -4.66 11.71 -0.47
C ALA A 61 -4.98 10.24 -0.84
N PRO A 62 -4.17 9.51 -1.64
CA PRO A 62 -4.42 8.10 -1.92
C PRO A 62 -4.38 7.23 -0.65
N MET A 63 -3.41 7.45 0.24
CA MET A 63 -3.30 6.71 1.50
C MET A 63 -4.41 7.07 2.48
N GLU A 64 -4.76 8.35 2.59
CA GLU A 64 -5.89 8.81 3.41
C GLU A 64 -7.22 8.22 2.91
N SER A 65 -7.41 8.18 1.60
CA SER A 65 -8.57 7.55 0.99
C SER A 65 -8.64 6.07 1.31
N PHE A 66 -7.55 5.32 1.12
CA PHE A 66 -7.47 3.91 1.46
C PHE A 66 -7.76 3.65 2.95
N ASN A 67 -7.13 4.42 3.85
CA ASN A 67 -7.36 4.30 5.29
C ASN A 67 -8.81 4.62 5.67
N SER A 68 -9.43 5.59 5.00
CA SER A 68 -10.84 5.92 5.21
C SER A 68 -11.76 4.78 4.76
N ILE A 69 -11.48 4.18 3.62
CA ILE A 69 -12.24 3.05 3.07
C ILE A 69 -12.18 1.86 4.03
N ILE A 70 -10.99 1.40 4.39
CA ILE A 70 -10.85 0.22 5.26
C ILE A 70 -11.49 0.43 6.63
N LYS A 71 -11.40 1.64 7.18
CA LYS A 71 -12.10 1.97 8.44
C LYS A 71 -13.60 1.93 8.28
N LYS A 72 -14.15 2.56 7.25
CA LYS A 72 -15.60 2.68 7.03
C LYS A 72 -16.24 1.36 6.60
N GLU A 73 -15.57 0.60 5.76
CA GLU A 73 -16.16 -0.57 5.11
C GLU A 73 -15.86 -1.87 5.85
N LEU A 74 -14.84 -1.89 6.70
CA LEU A 74 -14.48 -3.07 7.50
C LEU A 74 -14.40 -2.77 8.99
N ILE A 75 -13.39 -2.00 9.43
CA ILE A 75 -12.96 -1.98 10.83
C ILE A 75 -14.07 -1.48 11.76
N ASN A 76 -14.82 -0.45 11.36
CA ASN A 76 -15.90 0.12 12.18
C ASN A 76 -17.09 -0.82 12.40
N HIS A 77 -17.18 -1.90 11.64
CA HIS A 77 -18.27 -2.90 11.72
C HIS A 77 -17.85 -4.18 12.44
N MET A 78 -16.58 -4.29 12.84
CA MET A 78 -16.02 -5.51 13.39
C MET A 78 -15.53 -5.32 14.82
N VAL A 79 -15.70 -6.36 15.62
CA VAL A 79 -15.06 -6.48 16.93
C VAL A 79 -14.18 -7.73 16.88
N TYR A 80 -12.88 -7.53 16.99
CA TYR A 80 -11.90 -8.62 16.87
C TYR A 80 -11.55 -9.16 18.26
N ARG A 81 -11.48 -10.47 18.40
CA ARG A 81 -11.10 -11.18 19.63
C ARG A 81 -9.60 -11.06 19.91
N ASP A 82 -8.81 -11.09 18.85
CA ASP A 82 -7.35 -11.02 18.94
C ASP A 82 -6.72 -10.43 17.66
N PHE A 83 -5.40 -10.30 17.70
CA PHE A 83 -4.61 -9.75 16.60
C PHE A 83 -4.67 -10.62 15.34
N ASN A 84 -4.72 -11.95 15.47
CA ASN A 84 -4.73 -12.86 14.33
C ASN A 84 -6.05 -12.77 13.58
N GLU A 85 -7.17 -12.68 14.29
CA GLU A 85 -8.47 -12.47 13.66
C GLU A 85 -8.53 -11.13 12.91
N ALA A 86 -8.04 -10.06 13.51
CA ALA A 86 -7.96 -8.75 12.85
C ALA A 86 -7.08 -8.81 11.60
N ARG A 87 -5.90 -9.43 11.71
CA ARG A 87 -4.96 -9.58 10.58
C ARG A 87 -5.59 -10.37 9.43
N TYR A 88 -6.24 -11.48 9.72
CA TYR A 88 -6.91 -12.29 8.71
C TYR A 88 -8.04 -11.53 8.02
N SER A 89 -8.91 -10.88 8.78
CA SER A 89 -10.02 -10.09 8.26
C SER A 89 -9.56 -8.94 7.37
N ILE A 90 -8.50 -8.23 7.78
CA ILE A 90 -7.91 -7.15 6.98
C ILE A 90 -7.30 -7.69 5.69
N PHE A 91 -6.59 -8.82 5.77
CA PHE A 91 -5.99 -9.46 4.60
C PHE A 91 -7.05 -9.89 3.59
N GLU A 92 -8.11 -10.57 4.03
CA GLU A 92 -9.24 -10.98 3.18
C GLU A 92 -9.92 -9.77 2.52
N PHE A 93 -10.14 -8.70 3.29
CA PHE A 93 -10.71 -7.47 2.76
C PHE A 93 -9.82 -6.86 1.66
N MET A 94 -8.51 -6.77 1.89
CA MET A 94 -7.59 -6.17 0.92
C MET A 94 -7.45 -7.02 -0.33
N GLU A 95 -7.18 -8.32 -0.20
CA GLU A 95 -6.84 -9.18 -1.33
C GLU A 95 -8.05 -9.61 -2.15
N HIS A 96 -9.17 -9.91 -1.49
CA HIS A 96 -10.34 -10.45 -2.20
C HIS A 96 -11.35 -9.38 -2.55
N TRP A 97 -11.63 -8.46 -1.64
CA TRP A 97 -12.66 -7.46 -1.90
C TRP A 97 -12.10 -6.17 -2.51
N TYR A 98 -11.14 -5.53 -1.87
CA TYR A 98 -10.60 -4.25 -2.34
C TYR A 98 -9.88 -4.38 -3.69
N ASN A 99 -8.94 -5.31 -3.80
CA ASN A 99 -8.11 -5.43 -4.99
C ASN A 99 -8.85 -6.09 -6.17
N ARG A 100 -9.79 -7.00 -5.92
CA ARG A 100 -10.42 -7.81 -6.98
C ARG A 100 -11.86 -7.41 -7.32
N THR A 101 -12.59 -6.86 -6.38
CA THR A 101 -14.05 -6.66 -6.52
C THR A 101 -14.44 -5.19 -6.47
N ARG A 102 -13.80 -4.41 -5.61
CA ARG A 102 -14.15 -3.00 -5.44
C ARG A 102 -13.74 -2.18 -6.66
N ILE A 103 -14.73 -1.52 -7.27
CA ILE A 103 -14.50 -0.61 -8.39
C ILE A 103 -14.10 0.79 -7.90
N HIS A 104 -13.22 1.45 -8.65
CA HIS A 104 -12.73 2.78 -8.37
C HIS A 104 -12.91 3.71 -9.57
N SER A 105 -13.60 4.83 -9.35
CA SER A 105 -13.88 5.81 -10.42
C SER A 105 -12.60 6.43 -10.99
N SER A 106 -11.57 6.61 -10.15
CA SER A 106 -10.27 7.17 -10.57
C SER A 106 -9.49 6.31 -11.57
N ILE A 107 -9.82 5.02 -11.68
CA ILE A 107 -9.20 4.07 -12.62
C ILE A 107 -10.24 3.49 -13.61
N GLY A 108 -11.24 4.28 -13.97
CA GLY A 108 -12.22 3.91 -14.98
C GLY A 108 -13.24 2.88 -14.52
N ASN A 109 -13.64 2.91 -13.24
CA ASN A 109 -14.58 1.96 -12.63
C ASN A 109 -14.13 0.49 -12.73
N LYS A 110 -12.84 0.27 -12.58
CA LYS A 110 -12.21 -1.06 -12.51
C LYS A 110 -11.75 -1.35 -11.09
N SER A 111 -11.56 -2.63 -10.80
CA SER A 111 -10.80 -3.01 -9.62
C SER A 111 -9.29 -2.75 -9.82
N PRO A 112 -8.50 -2.62 -8.76
CA PRO A 112 -7.04 -2.47 -8.88
C PRO A 112 -6.38 -3.53 -9.74
N ILE A 113 -6.74 -4.80 -9.58
CA ILE A 113 -6.18 -5.91 -10.37
C ILE A 113 -6.58 -5.84 -11.85
N GLU A 114 -7.83 -5.52 -12.16
CA GLU A 114 -8.25 -5.34 -13.56
C GLU A 114 -7.51 -4.21 -14.24
N PHE A 115 -7.29 -3.10 -13.54
CA PHE A 115 -6.53 -1.97 -14.05
C PHE A 115 -5.04 -2.31 -14.26
N GLU A 116 -4.42 -3.01 -13.32
CA GLU A 116 -3.04 -3.50 -13.44
C GLU A 116 -2.88 -4.43 -14.63
N GLN A 117 -3.76 -5.42 -14.80
CA GLN A 117 -3.72 -6.35 -15.92
C GLN A 117 -3.82 -5.65 -17.27
N GLU A 118 -4.69 -4.64 -17.39
CA GLU A 118 -4.81 -3.83 -18.59
C GLU A 118 -3.52 -3.07 -18.88
N LEU A 119 -2.89 -2.46 -17.87
CA LEU A 119 -1.61 -1.76 -18.04
C LEU A 119 -0.51 -2.73 -18.48
N LEU A 120 -0.40 -3.89 -17.85
CA LEU A 120 0.59 -4.91 -18.21
C LEU A 120 0.41 -5.37 -19.66
N TYR A 121 -0.82 -5.57 -20.10
CA TYR A 121 -1.13 -5.90 -21.49
C TYR A 121 -0.68 -4.80 -22.46
N LEU A 122 -0.99 -3.54 -22.14
CA LEU A 122 -0.63 -2.38 -22.99
C LEU A 122 0.89 -2.19 -23.12
N VAL A 123 1.67 -2.56 -22.12
CA VAL A 123 3.14 -2.44 -22.15
C VAL A 123 3.84 -3.74 -22.60
N GLY A 124 3.08 -4.77 -23.00
CA GLY A 124 3.61 -6.02 -23.51
C GLY A 124 4.33 -6.89 -22.49
N LEU A 125 3.94 -6.82 -21.21
CA LEU A 125 4.51 -7.56 -20.10
C LEU A 125 3.67 -8.79 -19.68
N THR A 126 2.69 -9.16 -20.44
CA THR A 126 1.90 -10.40 -20.26
C THR A 126 2.17 -11.41 -21.33
#